data_2a73b7a1d88c269de62d4cf00db5e569
#
_entry.id   2a73b7a1d88c269de62d4cf00db5e569
#
_cell.length_a   1.000
_cell.length_b   1.000
_cell.length_c   1.000
_cell.angle_alpha   90.00
_cell.angle_beta   90.00
_cell.angle_gamma   90.00
#
_symmetry.space_group_name_H-M   'P 1'
#
loop_
_entity.id
_entity.type
_entity.pdbx_description
1 polymer ?
#
loop_
_entity_poly.entity_id
_entity_poly.type
_entity_poly.pdbx_seq_one_letter_code
_entity_poly.pdbx_strand_id
1 'polypeptide(L)'
;IVTWSVRDETLHCNSMIRLFNEFVKENPEIWNIKLQKEIYEACRTIISHEDAFIDLAFEMGPINGLTPKEIKQYIRWIGNRRLVQLGLKPIYDVDKNPLTWLDTMLNAVEHMNFFEGRATEYSKASTKGTWAEAFS
;
A
#
# COMPACT_ATOMS: atom_id res chain seq x y z
N ILE A 1 16.03 4.40 0.84
CA ILE A 1 14.87 5.30 0.58
C ILE A 1 13.63 4.45 0.25
N VAL A 2 13.65 3.60 -0.78
CA VAL A 2 12.49 2.77 -1.20
C VAL A 2 11.95 1.91 -0.04
N THR A 3 12.81 1.30 0.74
CA THR A 3 12.45 0.45 1.90
C THR A 3 11.63 1.20 2.95
N TRP A 4 12.02 2.43 3.26
CA TRP A 4 11.31 3.29 4.20
C TRP A 4 9.94 3.69 3.67
N SER A 5 9.87 4.05 2.39
CA SER A 5 8.62 4.41 1.73
C SER A 5 7.61 3.26 1.76
N VAL A 6 8.02 2.04 1.40
CA VAL A 6 7.14 0.86 1.41
C VAL A 6 6.58 0.58 2.81
N ARG A 7 7.40 0.71 3.86
CA ARG A 7 6.97 0.53 5.24
C ARG A 7 5.94 1.57 5.64
N ASP A 8 6.22 2.85 5.38
CA ASP A 8 5.33 3.93 5.75
C ASP A 8 4.00 3.83 5.01
N GLU A 9 4.02 3.52 3.72
CA GLU A 9 2.81 3.31 2.93
C GLU A 9 1.99 2.10 3.40
N THR A 10 2.64 1.02 3.81
CA THR A 10 1.96 -0.15 4.40
C THR A 10 1.26 0.22 5.70
N LEU A 11 1.94 0.98 6.57
CA LEU A 11 1.38 1.45 7.83
C LEU A 11 0.20 2.39 7.60
N HIS A 12 0.33 3.33 6.67
CA HIS A 12 -0.75 4.26 6.30
C HIS A 12 -1.97 3.49 5.78
N CYS A 13 -1.78 2.58 4.85
CA CYS A 13 -2.84 1.78 4.28
C CYS A 13 -3.59 0.96 5.35
N ASN A 14 -2.86 0.26 6.22
CA ASN A 14 -3.46 -0.54 7.28
C ASN A 14 -4.19 0.33 8.32
N SER A 15 -3.63 1.50 8.65
CA SER A 15 -4.25 2.45 9.58
C SER A 15 -5.55 3.02 9.02
N MET A 16 -5.58 3.37 7.73
CA MET A 16 -6.78 3.87 7.06
C MET A 16 -7.87 2.81 6.96
N ILE A 17 -7.51 1.56 6.66
CA ILE A 17 -8.46 0.44 6.65
C ILE A 17 -9.07 0.24 8.05
N ARG A 18 -8.23 0.26 9.08
CA ARG A 18 -8.70 0.14 10.47
C ARG A 18 -9.63 1.29 10.85
N LEU A 19 -9.24 2.53 10.54
CA LEU A 19 -10.06 3.71 10.80
C LEU A 19 -11.42 3.62 10.10
N PHE A 20 -11.44 3.21 8.82
CA PHE A 20 -12.66 2.99 8.07
C PHE A 20 -13.56 1.95 8.73
N ASN A 21 -13.01 0.80 9.12
CA ASN A 21 -13.77 -0.27 9.75
C ASN A 21 -14.37 0.16 11.12
N GLU A 22 -13.61 0.89 11.94
CA GLU A 22 -14.14 1.43 13.20
C GLU A 22 -15.22 2.49 12.93
N PHE A 23 -15.01 3.35 11.93
CA PHE A 23 -16.01 4.37 11.58
C PHE A 23 -17.33 3.75 11.10
N VAL A 24 -17.27 2.72 10.26
CA VAL A 24 -18.46 1.96 9.81
C VAL A 24 -19.14 1.27 10.99
N LYS A 25 -18.37 0.74 11.94
CA LYS A 25 -18.90 0.08 13.13
C LYS A 25 -19.64 1.05 14.06
N GLU A 26 -19.12 2.27 14.19
CA GLU A 26 -19.75 3.35 14.98
C GLU A 26 -20.95 3.97 14.25
N ASN A 27 -20.98 3.92 12.92
CA ASN A 27 -22.00 4.53 12.07
C ASN A 27 -22.53 3.51 11.05
N PRO A 28 -23.24 2.46 11.47
CA PRO A 28 -23.63 1.36 10.58
C PRO A 28 -24.57 1.78 9.45
N GLU A 29 -25.27 2.89 9.57
CA GLU A 29 -26.18 3.42 8.54
C GLU A 29 -25.44 3.87 7.28
N ILE A 30 -24.16 4.22 7.38
CA ILE A 30 -23.36 4.59 6.20
C ILE A 30 -23.00 3.38 5.35
N TRP A 31 -22.99 2.16 5.93
CA TRP A 31 -22.65 0.92 5.20
C TRP A 31 -23.81 0.44 4.34
N ASN A 32 -24.25 1.26 3.44
CA ASN A 32 -25.36 1.00 2.53
C ASN A 32 -24.88 0.58 1.14
N ILE A 33 -25.83 0.13 0.30
CA ILE A 33 -25.53 -0.35 -1.07
C ILE A 33 -24.89 0.74 -1.94
N LYS A 34 -25.22 2.00 -1.70
CA LYS A 34 -24.66 3.12 -2.46
C LYS A 34 -23.16 3.25 -2.20
N LEU A 35 -22.76 3.32 -0.94
CA LEU A 35 -21.35 3.39 -0.56
C LEU A 35 -20.56 2.17 -1.05
N GLN A 36 -21.13 0.95 -0.91
CA GLN A 36 -20.48 -0.27 -1.40
C GLN A 36 -20.24 -0.22 -2.92
N LYS A 37 -21.20 0.27 -3.70
CA LYS A 37 -21.03 0.47 -5.15
C LYS A 37 -19.93 1.48 -5.47
N GLU A 38 -19.92 2.60 -4.76
CA GLU A 38 -18.90 3.64 -4.94
C GLU A 38 -17.48 3.10 -4.65
N ILE A 39 -17.32 2.26 -3.62
CA ILE A 39 -16.04 1.60 -3.33
C ILE A 39 -15.63 0.65 -4.46
N TYR A 40 -16.56 -0.13 -5.01
CA TYR A 40 -16.26 -1.02 -6.14
C TYR A 40 -15.88 -0.22 -7.40
N GLU A 41 -16.55 0.89 -7.67
CA GLU A 41 -16.22 1.77 -8.81
C GLU A 41 -14.85 2.42 -8.63
N ALA A 42 -14.55 2.91 -7.44
CA ALA A 42 -13.22 3.43 -7.10
C ALA A 42 -12.13 2.37 -7.29
N CYS A 43 -12.37 1.15 -6.82
CA CYS A 43 -11.44 0.04 -7.03
C CYS A 43 -11.18 -0.23 -8.51
N ARG A 44 -12.23 -0.29 -9.35
CA ARG A 44 -12.08 -0.48 -10.81
C ARG A 44 -11.31 0.66 -11.47
N THR A 45 -11.60 1.88 -11.08
CA THR A 45 -10.93 3.07 -11.61
C THR A 45 -9.44 3.06 -11.28
N ILE A 46 -9.09 2.79 -10.02
CA ILE A 46 -7.68 2.69 -9.60
C ILE A 46 -6.97 1.59 -10.40
N ILE A 47 -7.56 0.38 -10.49
CA ILE A 47 -6.96 -0.73 -11.24
C ILE A 47 -6.81 -0.40 -12.73
N SER A 48 -7.73 0.36 -13.33
CA SER A 48 -7.61 0.83 -14.71
C SER A 48 -6.41 1.79 -14.87
N HIS A 49 -6.18 2.67 -13.91
CA HIS A 49 -5.02 3.57 -13.94
C HIS A 49 -3.71 2.80 -13.74
N GLU A 50 -3.69 1.82 -12.85
CA GLU A 50 -2.53 0.93 -12.66
C GLU A 50 -2.23 0.12 -13.94
N ASP A 51 -3.24 -0.40 -14.62
CA ASP A 51 -3.07 -1.07 -15.91
C ASP A 51 -2.42 -0.16 -16.95
N ALA A 52 -2.88 1.10 -17.06
CA ALA A 52 -2.31 2.08 -17.97
C ALA A 52 -0.87 2.44 -17.61
N PHE A 53 -0.56 2.58 -16.33
CA PHE A 53 0.79 2.81 -15.84
C PHE A 53 1.73 1.64 -16.16
N ILE A 54 1.26 0.39 -15.95
CA ILE A 54 2.03 -0.81 -16.30
C ILE A 54 2.32 -0.85 -17.79
N ASP A 55 1.33 -0.58 -18.65
CA ASP A 55 1.52 -0.54 -20.11
C ASP A 55 2.57 0.51 -20.48
N LEU A 56 2.49 1.70 -19.92
CA LEU A 56 3.46 2.79 -20.15
C LEU A 56 4.88 2.38 -19.69
N ALA A 57 5.00 1.74 -18.53
CA ALA A 57 6.30 1.30 -18.02
C ALA A 57 6.98 0.29 -18.95
N PHE A 58 6.20 -0.57 -19.61
CA PHE A 58 6.72 -1.58 -20.53
C PHE A 58 6.95 -1.07 -21.96
N GLU A 59 6.49 0.14 -22.32
CA GLU A 59 6.88 0.82 -23.56
C GLU A 59 8.39 1.10 -23.62
N MET A 60 9.04 1.26 -22.47
CA MET A 60 10.48 1.46 -22.35
C MET A 60 11.30 0.19 -22.60
N GLY A 61 10.65 -0.96 -22.74
CA GLY A 61 11.26 -2.25 -23.00
C GLY A 61 10.92 -3.32 -21.94
N PRO A 62 11.34 -4.57 -22.18
CA PRO A 62 11.04 -5.68 -21.28
C PRO A 62 11.80 -5.55 -19.95
N ILE A 63 11.16 -5.96 -18.86
CA ILE A 63 11.76 -6.05 -17.53
C ILE A 63 12.03 -7.53 -17.24
N ASN A 64 13.28 -7.88 -16.93
CA ASN A 64 13.66 -9.26 -16.65
C ASN A 64 12.87 -9.84 -15.47
N GLY A 65 12.26 -11.00 -15.68
CA GLY A 65 11.52 -11.71 -14.65
C GLY A 65 10.12 -11.15 -14.34
N LEU A 66 9.64 -10.18 -15.12
CA LEU A 66 8.31 -9.59 -14.96
C LEU A 66 7.61 -9.46 -16.32
N THR A 67 6.32 -9.80 -16.36
CA THR A 67 5.46 -9.55 -17.51
C THR A 67 4.34 -8.60 -17.15
N PRO A 68 3.87 -7.76 -18.08
CA PRO A 68 2.71 -6.89 -17.85
C PRO A 68 1.50 -7.67 -17.33
N LYS A 69 1.28 -8.87 -17.88
CA LYS A 69 0.16 -9.73 -17.49
C LYS A 69 0.23 -10.14 -16.03
N GLU A 70 1.40 -10.59 -15.56
CA GLU A 70 1.58 -11.02 -14.16
C GLU A 70 1.39 -9.85 -13.20
N ILE A 71 1.94 -8.68 -13.54
CA ILE A 71 1.80 -7.48 -12.70
C ILE A 71 0.32 -7.05 -12.66
N LYS A 72 -0.37 -7.01 -13.79
CA LYS A 72 -1.81 -6.69 -13.84
C LYS A 72 -2.65 -7.68 -13.03
N GLN A 73 -2.32 -8.96 -13.05
CA GLN A 73 -2.98 -9.95 -12.19
C GLN A 73 -2.66 -9.72 -10.71
N TYR A 74 -1.42 -9.38 -10.38
CA TYR A 74 -1.03 -9.04 -9.02
C TYR A 74 -1.81 -7.83 -8.48
N ILE A 75 -1.96 -6.77 -9.26
CA ILE A 75 -2.76 -5.60 -8.89
C ILE A 75 -4.23 -5.99 -8.63
N ARG A 76 -4.82 -6.87 -9.43
CA ARG A 76 -6.17 -7.40 -9.20
C ARG A 76 -6.27 -8.23 -7.93
N TRP A 77 -5.26 -9.05 -7.65
CA TRP A 77 -5.17 -9.80 -6.40
C TRP A 77 -5.10 -8.86 -5.19
N ILE A 78 -4.29 -7.79 -5.24
CA ILE A 78 -4.25 -6.75 -4.20
C ILE A 78 -5.62 -6.06 -4.07
N GLY A 79 -6.26 -5.68 -5.18
CA GLY A 79 -7.60 -5.09 -5.18
C GLY A 79 -8.62 -5.94 -4.44
N ASN A 80 -8.68 -7.24 -4.76
CA ASN A 80 -9.54 -8.19 -4.06
C ASN A 80 -9.24 -8.24 -2.56
N ARG A 81 -7.97 -8.29 -2.19
CA ARG A 81 -7.53 -8.30 -0.79
C ARG A 81 -8.00 -7.04 -0.04
N ARG A 82 -7.89 -5.86 -0.66
CA ARG A 82 -8.36 -4.60 -0.07
C ARG A 82 -9.87 -4.56 0.07
N LEU A 83 -10.62 -5.01 -0.92
CA LEU A 83 -12.07 -5.13 -0.84
C LEU A 83 -12.49 -6.01 0.35
N VAL A 84 -11.88 -7.18 0.52
CA VAL A 84 -12.14 -8.07 1.65
C VAL A 84 -11.83 -7.40 3.00
N GLN A 85 -10.72 -6.67 3.10
CA GLN A 85 -10.37 -5.92 4.31
C GLN A 85 -11.38 -4.81 4.65
N LEU A 86 -12.08 -4.28 3.66
CA LEU A 86 -13.17 -3.31 3.83
C LEU A 86 -14.54 -3.98 4.03
N GLY A 87 -14.61 -5.32 4.15
CA GLY A 87 -15.86 -6.05 4.34
C GLY A 87 -16.66 -6.33 3.07
N LEU A 88 -16.03 -6.19 1.90
CA LEU A 88 -16.65 -6.43 0.58
C LEU A 88 -16.20 -7.77 -0.01
N LYS A 89 -16.91 -8.23 -1.02
CA LYS A 89 -16.54 -9.45 -1.76
C LYS A 89 -15.51 -9.13 -2.85
N PRO A 90 -14.58 -10.05 -3.16
CA PRO A 90 -13.69 -9.92 -4.31
C PRO A 90 -14.48 -9.86 -5.61
N ILE A 91 -13.96 -9.16 -6.62
CA ILE A 91 -14.60 -8.97 -7.94
C ILE A 91 -13.75 -9.43 -9.11
N TYR A 92 -12.49 -9.77 -8.89
CA TYR A 92 -11.58 -10.24 -9.92
C TYR A 92 -11.33 -11.74 -9.76
N ASP A 93 -11.26 -12.45 -10.88
CA ASP A 93 -10.96 -13.89 -10.93
C ASP A 93 -9.45 -14.12 -10.81
N VAL A 94 -8.92 -13.92 -9.61
CA VAL A 94 -7.52 -14.14 -9.24
C VAL A 94 -7.47 -14.73 -7.83
N ASP A 95 -7.33 -16.05 -7.76
CA ASP A 95 -7.34 -16.78 -6.49
C ASP A 95 -6.01 -16.77 -5.75
N LYS A 96 -4.91 -16.67 -6.50
CA LYS A 96 -3.55 -16.79 -5.95
C LYS A 96 -2.71 -15.59 -6.35
N ASN A 97 -1.80 -15.23 -5.44
CA ASN A 97 -0.77 -14.23 -5.73
C ASN A 97 0.15 -14.74 -6.87
N PRO A 98 0.18 -14.08 -8.03
CA PRO A 98 1.04 -14.49 -9.14
C PRO A 98 2.52 -14.13 -8.91
N LEU A 99 2.81 -13.22 -7.97
CA LEU A 99 4.16 -12.71 -7.65
C LEU A 99 4.51 -13.00 -6.18
N THR A 100 4.53 -14.28 -5.79
CA THR A 100 4.80 -14.69 -4.40
C THR A 100 6.16 -14.23 -3.89
N TRP A 101 7.15 -14.15 -4.75
CA TRP A 101 8.48 -13.65 -4.42
C TRP A 101 8.46 -12.18 -4.00
N LEU A 102 7.55 -11.38 -4.57
CA LEU A 102 7.40 -9.97 -4.23
C LEU A 102 6.87 -9.80 -2.81
N ASP A 103 5.88 -10.60 -2.41
CA ASP A 103 5.39 -10.63 -1.02
C ASP A 103 6.51 -11.03 -0.04
N THR A 104 7.33 -12.01 -0.42
CA THR A 104 8.47 -12.43 0.40
C THR A 104 9.48 -11.29 0.57
N MET A 105 9.79 -10.57 -0.50
CA MET A 105 10.67 -9.39 -0.44
C MET A 105 10.08 -8.27 0.44
N LEU A 106 8.81 -7.94 0.26
CA LEU A 106 8.15 -6.88 1.02
C LEU A 106 8.09 -7.22 2.52
N ASN A 107 7.74 -8.46 2.84
CA ASN A 107 7.70 -8.94 4.22
C ASN A 107 9.10 -9.04 4.85
N ALA A 108 10.12 -9.46 4.10
CA ALA A 108 11.50 -9.50 4.59
C ALA A 108 12.00 -8.09 4.95
N VAL A 109 11.68 -7.10 4.12
CA VAL A 109 11.99 -5.69 4.38
C VAL A 109 11.29 -5.18 5.65
N GLU A 110 10.05 -5.57 5.88
CA GLU A 110 9.28 -5.20 7.07
C GLU A 110 9.91 -5.80 8.35
N HIS A 111 10.33 -7.06 8.31
CA HIS A 111 10.97 -7.75 9.44
C HIS A 111 12.40 -7.27 9.72
N MET A 112 13.22 -7.07 8.71
CA MET A 112 14.59 -6.59 8.89
C MET A 112 14.63 -5.23 9.57
N ASN A 113 13.72 -4.31 9.20
CA ASN A 113 13.68 -2.98 9.78
C ASN A 113 13.26 -2.95 11.26
N PHE A 114 12.53 -3.94 11.76
CA PHE A 114 12.16 -3.99 13.16
C PHE A 114 13.34 -4.39 14.07
N PHE A 115 14.23 -5.26 13.60
CA PHE A 115 15.35 -5.78 14.41
C PHE A 115 16.70 -5.12 14.12
N GLU A 116 16.95 -4.66 12.90
CA GLU A 116 18.22 -4.05 12.47
C GLU A 116 18.18 -2.52 12.38
N GLY A 117 17.00 -1.96 12.26
CA GLY A 117 16.78 -0.52 12.13
C GLY A 117 16.72 0.19 13.48
N ARG A 118 17.65 -0.04 14.39
CA ARG A 118 17.98 1.02 15.33
C ARG A 118 18.44 2.17 14.47
N ALA A 119 17.66 3.26 14.48
CA ALA A 119 17.92 4.48 13.78
C ALA A 119 19.25 5.15 14.24
N THR A 120 20.35 4.54 13.87
CA THR A 120 21.67 5.17 13.96
C THR A 120 21.79 6.34 12.98
N GLU A 121 20.89 6.42 12.00
CA GLU A 121 20.80 7.53 11.05
C GLU A 121 19.88 8.67 11.50
N TYR A 122 19.04 8.46 12.51
CA TYR A 122 18.52 9.54 13.35
C TYR A 122 19.57 9.87 14.44
N SER A 123 20.79 10.10 14.04
CA SER A 123 21.59 11.04 14.81
C SER A 123 20.78 12.32 14.75
N LYS A 124 20.09 12.67 15.85
CA LYS A 124 19.60 14.02 16.05
C LYS A 124 20.75 14.89 15.63
N ALA A 125 20.59 15.65 14.54
CA ALA A 125 21.47 16.77 14.29
C ALA A 125 21.47 17.47 15.64
N SER A 126 22.55 17.34 16.38
CA SER A 126 22.66 17.99 17.67
C SER A 126 22.59 19.44 17.30
N THR A 127 21.46 20.05 17.53
CA THR A 127 21.35 21.50 17.52
C THR A 127 22.35 21.95 18.56
N LYS A 128 23.55 22.32 18.10
CA LYS A 128 24.55 22.96 18.92
C LYS A 128 24.03 24.37 19.12
N GLY A 129 23.76 24.73 20.33
CA GLY A 129 23.29 26.04 20.72
C GLY A 129 22.31 25.95 21.89
N THR A 130 22.22 27.03 22.63
CA THR A 130 21.22 27.21 23.68
C THR A 130 20.03 28.01 23.14
N TRP A 131 18.88 27.89 23.78
CA TRP A 131 17.70 28.69 23.45
C TRP A 131 17.98 30.21 23.49
N ALA A 132 18.91 30.64 24.33
CA ALA A 132 19.34 32.06 24.42
C ALA A 132 20.06 32.52 23.15
N GLU A 133 20.79 31.64 22.45
CA GLU A 133 21.50 31.98 21.21
C GLU A 133 20.54 31.99 20.00
N ALA A 134 19.40 31.31 20.11
CA ALA A 134 18.40 31.27 19.04
C ALA A 134 17.53 32.53 18.95
N PHE A 135 17.52 33.36 20.02
CA PHE A 135 16.69 34.57 20.14
C PHE A 135 17.49 35.84 20.44
N SER A 136 18.82 35.79 20.30
CA SER A 136 19.73 36.97 20.43
C SER A 136 19.87 37.75 19.13
#